data_4167e754c667e0a5403914c714033fd8
#
_entry.id   4167e754c667e0a5403914c714033fd8
#
_cell.length_a   1.000
_cell.length_b   1.000
_cell.length_c   1.000
_cell.angle_alpha   90.00
_cell.angle_beta   90.00
_cell.angle_gamma   90.00
#
_symmetry.space_group_name_H-M   'P 1'
#
loop_
_entity.id
_entity.type
_entity.pdbx_description
1 polymer ?
#
loop_
_entity_poly.entity_id
_entity_poly.type
_entity_poly.pdbx_seq_one_letter_code
_entity_poly.pdbx_strand_id
1 'polypeptide(L)'
;MAKLYISSVLLVIAACVSNITADGAEGGVATTISAHPYVVSLQGTDGSKVCGGVLIDTKTVVTAAQCLNFYDVSQLVVGVSNGAKVVKIASSTFNSGFDFTTMENDVALVKLAEAVSVGTIAVASEQPTNGISGVVTTWDASNNLVDIAETVIGTSECGSGDYSYSEDEILSTMLCGLATNANACGALPGSPLIANKKLVGLVSWGYGCGNKGNPAVFTDIPSLASWISSSAKSL
;
A
#
# COMPACT_ATOMS: atom_id res chain seq x y z
N MET A 1 -39.11 47.76 7.71
CA MET A 1 -37.85 47.83 6.97
C MET A 1 -36.88 46.86 7.62
N ALA A 2 -36.92 45.60 7.16
CA ALA A 2 -35.97 44.59 7.62
C ALA A 2 -35.10 44.22 6.42
N LYS A 3 -33.84 44.64 6.39
CA LYS A 3 -32.87 44.30 5.36
C LYS A 3 -32.21 42.98 5.75
N LEU A 4 -32.33 42.04 4.80
CA LEU A 4 -31.62 40.78 4.73
C LEU A 4 -30.11 40.94 4.98
N TYR A 5 -29.58 40.16 5.94
CA TYR A 5 -28.18 39.75 5.98
C TYR A 5 -28.10 38.23 5.74
N ILE A 6 -28.22 37.85 4.51
CA ILE A 6 -27.89 36.49 4.02
C ILE A 6 -26.93 36.72 2.85
N SER A 7 -25.66 36.79 3.13
CA SER A 7 -24.61 36.56 2.13
C SER A 7 -23.25 36.77 2.80
N SER A 8 -22.66 35.73 3.37
CA SER A 8 -21.20 35.67 3.63
C SER A 8 -20.72 34.35 4.21
N VAL A 9 -21.53 33.28 4.26
CA VAL A 9 -21.08 31.98 4.82
C VAL A 9 -20.92 30.90 3.75
N LEU A 10 -21.20 31.18 2.49
CA LEU A 10 -21.19 30.17 1.40
C LEU A 10 -19.96 30.24 0.49
N LEU A 11 -18.87 30.91 0.89
CA LEU A 11 -17.69 31.07 0.03
C LEU A 11 -16.37 30.57 0.62
N VAL A 12 -16.37 29.74 1.66
CA VAL A 12 -15.13 29.20 2.25
C VAL A 12 -15.01 27.66 2.12
N ILE A 13 -16.01 26.97 1.59
CA ILE A 13 -15.96 25.49 1.42
C ILE A 13 -15.51 25.05 0.03
N ALA A 14 -15.26 25.98 -0.90
CA ALA A 14 -14.89 25.66 -2.28
C ALA A 14 -13.37 25.71 -2.59
N ALA A 15 -12.50 25.84 -1.58
CA ALA A 15 -11.07 26.03 -1.80
C ALA A 15 -10.15 24.93 -1.20
N CYS A 16 -10.69 23.80 -0.78
CA CYS A 16 -9.89 22.66 -0.28
C CYS A 16 -10.14 21.35 -1.03
N VAL A 17 -10.64 21.41 -2.24
CA VAL A 17 -10.58 20.27 -3.19
C VAL A 17 -9.56 20.62 -4.26
N SER A 18 -8.36 21.01 -3.84
CA SER A 18 -7.22 21.08 -4.75
C SER A 18 -6.56 19.72 -4.81
N ASN A 19 -6.84 19.01 -5.91
CA ASN A 19 -5.97 18.01 -6.53
C ASN A 19 -5.18 17.14 -5.54
N ILE A 20 -5.81 16.09 -5.03
CA ILE A 20 -5.07 14.88 -4.67
C ILE A 20 -4.70 14.23 -6.01
N THR A 21 -3.78 14.83 -6.74
CA THR A 21 -2.91 14.07 -7.62
C THR A 21 -2.13 13.20 -6.65
N ALA A 22 -2.23 11.89 -6.77
CA ALA A 22 -1.27 10.99 -6.15
C ALA A 22 0.09 11.38 -6.74
N ASP A 23 0.81 12.27 -6.06
CA ASP A 23 2.21 12.55 -6.38
C ASP A 23 2.91 11.24 -6.09
N GLY A 24 3.38 10.57 -7.17
CA GLY A 24 4.07 9.30 -7.06
C GLY A 24 5.31 9.40 -6.18
N ALA A 25 5.86 8.28 -5.78
CA ALA A 25 7.01 8.22 -4.87
C ALA A 25 8.15 9.12 -5.29
N GLU A 26 8.52 10.08 -4.45
CA GLU A 26 9.66 10.96 -4.68
C GLU A 26 10.94 10.34 -4.14
N GLY A 27 12.03 10.43 -4.90
CA GLY A 27 13.38 10.05 -4.46
C GLY A 27 13.67 8.56 -4.47
N GLY A 28 12.80 7.73 -5.03
CA GLY A 28 13.09 6.32 -5.29
C GLY A 28 14.17 6.13 -6.36
N VAL A 29 14.88 5.02 -6.33
CA VAL A 29 15.86 4.62 -7.35
C VAL A 29 15.14 3.86 -8.45
N ALA A 30 15.32 4.29 -9.71
CA ALA A 30 14.72 3.60 -10.85
C ALA A 30 15.08 2.11 -10.86
N THR A 31 14.07 1.27 -11.04
CA THR A 31 14.22 -0.19 -11.08
C THR A 31 13.47 -0.79 -12.27
N THR A 32 13.52 -2.10 -12.42
CA THR A 32 12.86 -2.79 -13.52
C THR A 32 11.93 -3.88 -13.02
N ILE A 33 10.88 -4.15 -13.77
CA ILE A 33 9.95 -5.25 -13.44
C ILE A 33 10.63 -6.62 -13.47
N SER A 34 11.72 -6.79 -14.20
CA SER A 34 12.50 -8.03 -14.19
C SER A 34 13.22 -8.27 -12.87
N ALA A 35 13.54 -7.22 -12.11
CA ALA A 35 14.07 -7.35 -10.75
C ALA A 35 12.96 -7.72 -9.74
N HIS A 36 11.73 -7.28 -9.99
CA HIS A 36 10.56 -7.47 -9.11
C HIS A 36 9.35 -8.05 -9.86
N PRO A 37 9.45 -9.24 -10.48
CA PRO A 37 8.44 -9.76 -11.40
C PRO A 37 7.10 -10.08 -10.72
N TYR A 38 7.07 -10.11 -9.40
CA TYR A 38 5.88 -10.33 -8.57
C TYR A 38 5.07 -9.04 -8.32
N VAL A 39 5.62 -7.86 -8.62
CA VAL A 39 4.93 -6.57 -8.39
C VAL A 39 3.87 -6.36 -9.46
N VAL A 40 2.68 -6.00 -9.02
CA VAL A 40 1.53 -5.67 -9.88
C VAL A 40 0.89 -4.37 -9.43
N SER A 41 0.13 -3.74 -10.31
CA SER A 41 -0.67 -2.56 -9.99
C SER A 41 -2.16 -2.87 -10.10
N LEU A 42 -2.96 -2.37 -9.16
CA LEU A 42 -4.40 -2.24 -9.36
C LEU A 42 -4.61 -0.94 -10.15
N GLN A 43 -5.41 -1.02 -11.20
CA GLN A 43 -5.61 0.07 -12.15
C GLN A 43 -7.08 0.29 -12.42
N GLY A 44 -7.48 1.54 -12.63
CA GLY A 44 -8.74 1.85 -13.29
C GLY A 44 -8.74 1.36 -14.75
N THR A 45 -9.92 1.30 -15.36
CA THR A 45 -10.07 0.93 -16.77
C THR A 45 -9.43 1.93 -17.74
N ASP A 46 -9.12 3.13 -17.28
CA ASP A 46 -8.36 4.17 -17.97
C ASP A 46 -6.85 3.97 -17.92
N GLY A 47 -6.37 2.96 -17.18
CA GLY A 47 -4.96 2.65 -16.98
C GLY A 47 -4.28 3.41 -15.84
N SER A 48 -5.02 4.28 -15.12
CA SER A 48 -4.49 4.96 -13.93
C SER A 48 -4.20 3.96 -12.82
N LYS A 49 -2.99 3.96 -12.29
CA LYS A 49 -2.61 3.12 -11.14
C LYS A 49 -3.18 3.73 -9.87
N VAL A 50 -3.97 2.97 -9.14
CA VAL A 50 -4.59 3.42 -7.89
C VAL A 50 -3.97 2.75 -6.66
N CYS A 51 -3.41 1.55 -6.83
CA CYS A 51 -2.75 0.79 -5.77
C CYS A 51 -1.65 -0.12 -6.32
N GLY A 52 -0.73 -0.46 -5.45
CA GLY A 52 0.20 -1.56 -5.65
C GLY A 52 -0.40 -2.90 -5.23
N GLY A 53 0.30 -3.96 -5.54
CA GLY A 53 -0.02 -5.32 -5.11
C GLY A 53 1.12 -6.27 -5.42
N VAL A 54 1.02 -7.48 -4.93
CA VAL A 54 2.07 -8.49 -5.08
C VAL A 54 1.50 -9.89 -5.30
N LEU A 55 2.03 -10.58 -6.29
CA LEU A 55 1.66 -11.97 -6.60
C LEU A 55 2.30 -12.93 -5.60
N ILE A 56 1.48 -13.69 -4.87
CA ILE A 56 1.90 -14.77 -3.98
C ILE A 56 1.77 -16.15 -4.63
N ASP A 57 0.96 -16.25 -5.66
CA ASP A 57 0.87 -17.39 -6.60
C ASP A 57 0.46 -16.89 -8.00
N THR A 58 0.25 -17.79 -8.96
CA THR A 58 -0.05 -17.44 -10.36
C THR A 58 -1.38 -16.72 -10.57
N LYS A 59 -2.27 -16.68 -9.55
CA LYS A 59 -3.61 -16.09 -9.64
C LYS A 59 -3.97 -15.19 -8.46
N THR A 60 -3.19 -15.19 -7.38
CA THR A 60 -3.53 -14.48 -6.15
C THR A 60 -2.62 -13.30 -5.92
N VAL A 61 -3.20 -12.13 -5.81
CA VAL A 61 -2.55 -10.87 -5.46
C VAL A 61 -2.90 -10.50 -4.03
N VAL A 62 -1.90 -10.10 -3.26
CA VAL A 62 -2.08 -9.43 -1.96
C VAL A 62 -1.95 -7.92 -2.19
N THR A 63 -2.87 -7.15 -1.62
CA THR A 63 -2.90 -5.69 -1.68
C THR A 63 -3.48 -5.12 -0.37
N ALA A 64 -3.57 -3.81 -0.24
CA ALA A 64 -4.21 -3.16 0.91
C ALA A 64 -5.74 -3.24 0.82
N ALA A 65 -6.43 -3.38 1.96
CA ALA A 65 -7.90 -3.42 2.02
C ALA A 65 -8.51 -2.08 1.60
N GLN A 66 -7.86 -0.97 1.95
CA GLN A 66 -8.29 0.37 1.53
C GLN A 66 -8.46 0.46 0.01
N CYS A 67 -7.65 -0.24 -0.78
CA CYS A 67 -7.73 -0.27 -2.24
C CYS A 67 -9.05 -0.82 -2.76
N LEU A 68 -9.64 -1.78 -2.07
CA LEU A 68 -10.94 -2.38 -2.43
C LEU A 68 -12.12 -1.66 -1.75
N ASN A 69 -11.85 -0.89 -0.71
CA ASN A 69 -12.87 -0.12 0.00
C ASN A 69 -13.20 1.20 -0.71
N PHE A 70 -12.19 1.85 -1.32
CA PHE A 70 -12.37 3.14 -2.00
C PHE A 70 -12.76 3.03 -3.46
N TYR A 71 -12.45 1.91 -4.11
CA TYR A 71 -12.69 1.72 -5.53
C TYR A 71 -13.70 0.60 -5.76
N ASP A 72 -14.61 0.79 -6.68
CA ASP A 72 -15.47 -0.29 -7.16
C ASP A 72 -14.60 -1.34 -7.89
N VAL A 73 -14.52 -2.53 -7.29
CA VAL A 73 -13.70 -3.64 -7.81
C VAL A 73 -14.09 -4.02 -9.23
N SER A 74 -15.36 -3.80 -9.64
CA SER A 74 -15.82 -4.06 -11.01
C SER A 74 -15.17 -3.13 -12.05
N GLN A 75 -14.63 -2.00 -11.60
CA GLN A 75 -13.93 -1.01 -12.43
C GLN A 75 -12.41 -1.14 -12.35
N LEU A 76 -11.92 -2.12 -11.56
CA LEU A 76 -10.50 -2.37 -11.40
C LEU A 76 -10.02 -3.52 -12.28
N VAL A 77 -8.80 -3.39 -12.71
CA VAL A 77 -8.02 -4.43 -13.39
C VAL A 77 -6.64 -4.52 -12.78
N VAL A 78 -5.93 -5.63 -13.01
CA VAL A 78 -4.56 -5.83 -12.51
C VAL A 78 -3.57 -5.71 -13.66
N GLY A 79 -2.67 -4.74 -13.56
CA GLY A 79 -1.54 -4.57 -14.46
C GLY A 79 -0.36 -5.44 -14.02
N VAL A 80 0.01 -6.40 -14.86
CA VAL A 80 1.13 -7.33 -14.67
C VAL A 80 2.28 -6.93 -15.57
N SER A 81 3.51 -7.25 -15.20
CA SER A 81 4.73 -6.88 -15.96
C SER A 81 4.77 -5.36 -16.26
N ASN A 82 4.57 -4.56 -15.22
CA ASN A 82 4.48 -3.08 -15.30
C ASN A 82 3.41 -2.58 -16.30
N GLY A 83 2.26 -3.28 -16.32
CA GLY A 83 1.13 -2.91 -17.19
C GLY A 83 1.21 -3.45 -18.62
N ALA A 84 2.27 -4.18 -18.98
CA ALA A 84 2.37 -4.82 -20.31
C ALA A 84 1.26 -5.86 -20.56
N LYS A 85 0.71 -6.43 -19.50
CA LYS A 85 -0.46 -7.30 -19.52
C LYS A 85 -1.48 -6.81 -18.49
N VAL A 86 -2.73 -6.74 -18.88
CA VAL A 86 -3.87 -6.38 -18.01
C VAL A 86 -4.76 -7.61 -17.83
N VAL A 87 -5.07 -7.94 -16.58
CA VAL A 87 -5.90 -9.11 -16.22
C VAL A 87 -7.10 -8.66 -15.40
N LYS A 88 -8.27 -9.20 -15.71
CA LYS A 88 -9.51 -8.94 -14.95
C LYS A 88 -9.46 -9.60 -13.58
N ILE A 89 -10.17 -9.01 -12.63
CA ILE A 89 -10.42 -9.57 -11.31
C ILE A 89 -11.60 -10.55 -11.42
N ALA A 90 -11.41 -11.77 -10.94
CA ALA A 90 -12.47 -12.78 -10.85
C ALA A 90 -13.24 -12.67 -9.54
N SER A 91 -12.53 -12.49 -8.44
CA SER A 91 -13.08 -12.30 -7.09
C SER A 91 -12.08 -11.55 -6.23
N SER A 92 -12.56 -11.03 -5.11
CA SER A 92 -11.72 -10.35 -4.12
C SER A 92 -12.32 -10.52 -2.73
N THR A 93 -11.48 -10.37 -1.73
CA THR A 93 -11.88 -10.31 -0.31
C THR A 93 -10.89 -9.44 0.44
N PHE A 94 -11.34 -8.79 1.50
CA PHE A 94 -10.45 -8.11 2.44
C PHE A 94 -10.68 -8.64 3.86
N ASN A 95 -9.76 -8.37 4.75
CA ASN A 95 -9.87 -8.81 6.14
C ASN A 95 -11.11 -8.20 6.78
N SER A 96 -11.98 -9.03 7.39
CA SER A 96 -13.23 -8.56 8.01
C SER A 96 -13.00 -7.66 9.23
N GLY A 97 -11.79 -7.65 9.77
CA GLY A 97 -11.37 -6.75 10.85
C GLY A 97 -10.74 -5.44 10.33
N PHE A 98 -10.76 -5.18 9.02
CA PHE A 98 -10.27 -3.93 8.50
C PHE A 98 -11.09 -2.76 9.03
N ASP A 99 -10.42 -1.83 9.69
CA ASP A 99 -11.01 -0.57 10.15
C ASP A 99 -10.38 0.59 9.39
N PHE A 100 -11.20 1.25 8.59
CA PHE A 100 -10.78 2.38 7.78
C PHE A 100 -10.33 3.60 8.60
N THR A 101 -10.84 3.75 9.84
CA THR A 101 -10.49 4.90 10.69
C THR A 101 -9.10 4.76 11.29
N THR A 102 -8.73 3.54 11.65
CA THR A 102 -7.43 3.22 12.27
C THR A 102 -6.43 2.61 11.28
N MET A 103 -6.89 2.16 10.11
CA MET A 103 -6.14 1.36 9.14
C MET A 103 -5.66 0.00 9.70
N GLU A 104 -6.29 -0.49 10.77
CA GLU A 104 -6.00 -1.80 11.31
C GLU A 104 -6.43 -2.90 10.33
N ASN A 105 -5.64 -3.98 10.21
CA ASN A 105 -5.90 -5.09 9.28
C ASN A 105 -6.03 -4.68 7.80
N ASP A 106 -5.25 -3.71 7.34
CA ASP A 106 -5.29 -3.19 5.97
C ASP A 106 -4.68 -4.17 4.97
N VAL A 107 -5.36 -5.31 4.75
CA VAL A 107 -4.96 -6.36 3.82
C VAL A 107 -6.15 -6.92 3.06
N ALA A 108 -5.96 -7.15 1.77
CA ALA A 108 -6.93 -7.74 0.87
C ALA A 108 -6.27 -8.74 -0.09
N LEU A 109 -7.09 -9.63 -0.63
CA LEU A 109 -6.72 -10.57 -1.70
C LEU A 109 -7.57 -10.32 -2.94
N VAL A 110 -6.93 -10.41 -4.08
CA VAL A 110 -7.56 -10.34 -5.40
C VAL A 110 -7.22 -11.60 -6.17
N LYS A 111 -8.26 -12.30 -6.69
CA LYS A 111 -8.10 -13.44 -7.58
C LYS A 111 -8.14 -12.99 -9.02
N LEU A 112 -7.12 -13.32 -9.78
CA LEU A 112 -7.06 -13.05 -11.21
C LEU A 112 -7.98 -14.00 -11.98
N ALA A 113 -8.64 -13.49 -13.02
CA ALA A 113 -9.50 -14.30 -13.89
C ALA A 113 -8.71 -15.36 -14.65
N GLU A 114 -7.43 -15.13 -14.91
CA GLU A 114 -6.53 -16.08 -15.55
C GLU A 114 -5.18 -16.15 -14.84
N ALA A 115 -4.49 -17.27 -14.96
CA ALA A 115 -3.15 -17.41 -14.42
C ALA A 115 -2.12 -16.59 -15.22
N VAL A 116 -1.13 -16.05 -14.49
CA VAL A 116 0.00 -15.34 -15.08
C VAL A 116 1.29 -16.13 -14.87
N SER A 117 2.19 -16.07 -15.85
CA SER A 117 3.47 -16.78 -15.83
C SER A 117 4.62 -15.80 -15.54
N VAL A 118 4.55 -15.16 -14.37
CA VAL A 118 5.58 -14.25 -13.86
C VAL A 118 6.03 -14.71 -12.47
N GLY A 119 7.10 -14.11 -11.94
CA GLY A 119 7.59 -14.44 -10.62
C GLY A 119 6.55 -14.17 -9.52
N THR A 120 6.65 -14.91 -8.44
CA THR A 120 5.85 -14.74 -7.21
C THR A 120 6.76 -14.58 -6.02
N ILE A 121 6.23 -14.09 -4.90
CA ILE A 121 6.99 -13.90 -3.66
C ILE A 121 6.35 -14.68 -2.51
N ALA A 122 7.17 -15.24 -1.64
CA ALA A 122 6.69 -15.90 -0.43
C ALA A 122 6.22 -14.87 0.61
N VAL A 123 5.12 -15.16 1.29
CA VAL A 123 4.63 -14.41 2.44
C VAL A 123 5.50 -14.73 3.65
N ALA A 124 5.94 -13.73 4.41
CA ALA A 124 6.65 -13.94 5.67
C ALA A 124 5.66 -14.44 6.74
N SER A 125 6.09 -15.40 7.55
CA SER A 125 5.33 -15.94 8.68
C SER A 125 5.92 -15.55 10.04
N GLU A 126 7.06 -14.87 10.03
CA GLU A 126 7.77 -14.44 11.23
C GLU A 126 8.08 -12.95 11.12
N GLN A 127 8.00 -12.27 12.24
CA GLN A 127 8.30 -10.84 12.34
C GLN A 127 9.74 -10.57 11.90
N PRO A 128 9.94 -9.55 11.05
CA PRO A 128 11.28 -9.12 10.70
C PRO A 128 11.98 -8.53 11.94
N THR A 129 13.29 -8.76 12.03
CA THR A 129 14.09 -8.13 13.07
C THR A 129 14.16 -6.63 12.85
N ASN A 130 14.01 -5.83 13.91
CA ASN A 130 14.21 -4.39 13.86
C ASN A 130 15.57 -4.04 13.23
N GLY A 131 15.58 -2.98 12.44
CA GLY A 131 16.78 -2.47 11.80
C GLY A 131 17.22 -3.23 10.54
N ILE A 132 16.50 -4.28 10.12
CA ILE A 132 16.85 -4.92 8.85
C ILE A 132 16.49 -4.02 7.65
N SER A 133 17.29 -4.18 6.60
CA SER A 133 16.99 -3.50 5.32
C SER A 133 15.85 -4.18 4.59
N GLY A 134 14.92 -3.36 4.10
CA GLY A 134 13.84 -3.74 3.21
C GLY A 134 13.82 -2.85 1.97
N VAL A 135 13.02 -3.21 0.99
CA VAL A 135 12.79 -2.44 -0.22
C VAL A 135 11.30 -2.37 -0.49
N VAL A 136 10.79 -1.16 -0.65
CA VAL A 136 9.46 -0.92 -1.22
C VAL A 136 9.60 -0.72 -2.71
N THR A 137 8.85 -1.48 -3.51
CA THR A 137 8.78 -1.28 -4.96
C THR A 137 7.42 -0.68 -5.32
N THR A 138 7.43 0.49 -5.92
CA THR A 138 6.25 1.29 -6.24
C THR A 138 6.47 2.10 -7.54
N TRP A 139 5.60 3.08 -7.82
CA TRP A 139 5.73 3.94 -9.01
C TRP A 139 5.91 5.41 -8.59
N ASP A 140 6.75 6.13 -9.34
CA ASP A 140 6.88 7.59 -9.25
C ASP A 140 5.73 8.33 -9.97
N ALA A 141 5.68 9.65 -9.84
CA ALA A 141 4.68 10.52 -10.50
C ALA A 141 4.69 10.40 -12.03
N SER A 142 5.77 9.94 -12.62
CA SER A 142 5.91 9.69 -14.06
C SER A 142 5.55 8.26 -14.47
N ASN A 143 5.00 7.45 -13.53
CA ASN A 143 4.69 6.03 -13.72
C ASN A 143 5.90 5.11 -13.96
N ASN A 144 7.12 5.55 -13.63
CA ASN A 144 8.28 4.67 -13.63
C ASN A 144 8.31 3.82 -12.36
N LEU A 145 8.74 2.56 -12.49
CA LEU A 145 8.93 1.68 -11.34
C LEU A 145 10.19 2.11 -10.58
N VAL A 146 10.05 2.28 -9.26
CA VAL A 146 11.12 2.73 -8.37
C VAL A 146 11.21 1.86 -7.13
N ASP A 147 12.43 1.73 -6.61
CA ASP A 147 12.73 1.10 -5.33
C ASP A 147 13.05 2.17 -4.29
N ILE A 148 12.44 2.05 -3.12
CA ILE A 148 12.72 2.86 -1.93
C ILE A 148 13.34 1.93 -0.90
N ALA A 149 14.58 2.21 -0.50
CA ALA A 149 15.26 1.46 0.55
C ALA A 149 14.72 1.89 1.92
N GLU A 150 14.30 0.92 2.72
CA GLU A 150 13.69 1.10 4.03
C GLU A 150 14.51 0.40 5.11
N THR A 151 14.55 0.99 6.30
CA THR A 151 14.93 0.29 7.52
C THR A 151 13.65 -0.10 8.25
N VAL A 152 13.42 -1.38 8.44
CA VAL A 152 12.20 -1.90 9.07
C VAL A 152 12.23 -1.63 10.57
N ILE A 153 11.12 -1.12 11.10
CA ILE A 153 10.88 -0.83 12.51
C ILE A 153 9.66 -1.62 12.94
N GLY A 154 9.82 -2.46 13.97
CA GLY A 154 8.71 -3.25 14.50
C GLY A 154 7.67 -2.38 15.22
N THR A 155 6.48 -2.91 15.38
CA THR A 155 5.30 -2.27 15.99
C THR A 155 5.61 -1.55 17.30
N SER A 156 6.25 -2.24 18.25
CA SER A 156 6.54 -1.70 19.58
C SER A 156 7.51 -0.51 19.57
N GLU A 157 8.52 -0.52 18.70
CA GLU A 157 9.46 0.59 18.57
C GLU A 157 8.81 1.75 17.82
N CYS A 158 8.02 1.48 16.80
CA CYS A 158 7.34 2.53 16.04
C CYS A 158 6.35 3.32 16.91
N GLY A 159 5.62 2.67 17.81
CA GLY A 159 4.70 3.29 18.76
C GLY A 159 5.33 3.72 20.10
N SER A 160 6.66 3.68 20.25
CA SER A 160 7.35 3.97 21.52
C SER A 160 7.34 5.45 21.93
N GLY A 161 6.95 6.37 21.04
CA GLY A 161 7.02 7.81 21.24
C GLY A 161 8.31 8.47 20.74
N ASP A 162 9.25 7.69 20.20
CA ASP A 162 10.46 8.22 19.56
C ASP A 162 10.19 8.80 18.17
N TYR A 163 9.00 8.52 17.63
CA TYR A 163 8.47 9.03 16.36
C TYR A 163 7.22 9.87 16.61
N SER A 164 6.67 10.46 15.55
CA SER A 164 5.47 11.30 15.64
C SER A 164 4.15 10.52 15.84
N TYR A 165 4.25 9.22 16.09
CA TYR A 165 3.11 8.35 16.38
C TYR A 165 2.95 8.11 17.88
N SER A 166 1.70 8.12 18.35
CA SER A 166 1.36 7.65 19.70
C SER A 166 1.24 6.13 19.74
N GLU A 167 1.32 5.56 20.95
CA GLU A 167 1.16 4.11 21.16
C GLU A 167 -0.19 3.59 20.66
N ASP A 168 -1.23 4.42 20.73
CA ASP A 168 -2.60 4.08 20.31
C ASP A 168 -2.79 4.14 18.77
N GLU A 169 -1.85 4.70 18.01
CA GLU A 169 -1.94 4.83 16.56
C GLU A 169 -1.27 3.66 15.83
N ILE A 170 -0.22 3.07 16.41
CA ILE A 170 0.50 1.93 15.83
C ILE A 170 -0.02 0.65 16.44
N LEU A 171 -0.94 0.00 15.74
CA LEU A 171 -1.66 -1.19 16.20
C LEU A 171 -0.88 -2.48 15.87
N SER A 172 -1.33 -3.59 16.44
CA SER A 172 -0.63 -4.89 16.37
C SER A 172 -0.47 -5.49 14.97
N THR A 173 -1.22 -4.99 14.00
CA THR A 173 -1.14 -5.39 12.58
C THR A 173 -0.38 -4.38 11.72
N MET A 174 0.45 -3.56 12.34
CA MET A 174 1.25 -2.53 11.69
C MET A 174 2.73 -2.68 12.03
N LEU A 175 3.57 -2.31 11.10
CA LEU A 175 5.00 -2.09 11.28
C LEU A 175 5.40 -0.80 10.56
N CYS A 176 6.59 -0.30 10.79
CA CYS A 176 7.06 0.93 10.20
C CYS A 176 8.31 0.75 9.36
N GLY A 177 8.60 1.73 8.53
CA GLY A 177 9.83 1.81 7.76
C GLY A 177 10.36 3.24 7.70
N LEU A 178 11.67 3.36 7.86
CA LEU A 178 12.40 4.61 7.63
C LEU A 178 13.07 4.55 6.26
N ALA A 179 12.67 5.43 5.37
CA ALA A 179 13.34 5.59 4.10
C ALA A 179 14.78 6.08 4.31
N THR A 180 15.76 5.39 3.74
CA THR A 180 17.17 5.70 3.96
C THR A 180 17.67 6.86 3.09
N ASN A 181 17.09 7.07 1.91
CA ASN A 181 17.56 8.06 0.93
C ASN A 181 16.44 8.82 0.21
N ALA A 182 15.20 8.68 0.63
CA ALA A 182 14.07 9.22 -0.12
C ALA A 182 12.94 9.63 0.80
N ASN A 183 12.08 10.48 0.28
CA ASN A 183 10.76 10.62 0.82
C ASN A 183 9.90 9.48 0.26
N ALA A 184 9.47 8.53 1.10
CA ALA A 184 8.51 7.50 0.71
C ALA A 184 7.11 8.07 0.43
N CYS A 185 7.01 9.41 0.34
CA CYS A 185 5.80 10.12 -0.05
C CYS A 185 5.32 9.64 -1.40
N GLY A 186 4.02 9.36 -1.48
CA GLY A 186 3.39 9.00 -2.73
C GLY A 186 3.59 7.54 -3.15
N ALA A 187 4.21 6.69 -2.33
CA ALA A 187 4.16 5.25 -2.57
C ALA A 187 2.70 4.79 -2.55
N LEU A 188 2.29 4.06 -3.60
CA LEU A 188 0.91 3.61 -3.72
C LEU A 188 0.56 2.63 -2.60
N PRO A 189 -0.61 2.78 -1.93
CA PRO A 189 -1.10 1.79 -0.96
C PRO A 189 -1.07 0.38 -1.57
N GLY A 190 -0.74 -0.63 -0.77
CA GLY A 190 -0.62 -2.01 -1.24
C GLY A 190 0.70 -2.33 -1.96
N SER A 191 1.59 -1.34 -2.19
CA SER A 191 2.94 -1.62 -2.68
C SER A 191 3.73 -2.45 -1.67
N PRO A 192 4.45 -3.51 -2.13
CA PRO A 192 5.10 -4.44 -1.22
C PRO A 192 6.38 -3.89 -0.59
N LEU A 193 6.55 -4.14 0.70
CA LEU A 193 7.82 -4.08 1.42
C LEU A 193 8.41 -5.48 1.46
N ILE A 194 9.56 -5.66 0.83
CA ILE A 194 10.28 -6.92 0.76
C ILE A 194 11.54 -6.86 1.63
N ALA A 195 11.67 -7.81 2.55
CA ALA A 195 12.89 -8.03 3.31
C ALA A 195 13.19 -9.54 3.36
N ASN A 196 14.47 -9.91 3.35
CA ASN A 196 14.90 -11.32 3.34
C ASN A 196 14.21 -12.16 2.24
N LYS A 197 13.94 -11.56 1.07
CA LYS A 197 13.25 -12.18 -0.08
C LYS A 197 11.84 -12.69 0.25
N LYS A 198 11.16 -12.07 1.21
CA LYS A 198 9.77 -12.34 1.56
C LYS A 198 8.97 -11.04 1.65
N LEU A 199 7.67 -11.14 1.41
CA LEU A 199 6.73 -10.06 1.67
C LEU A 199 6.57 -9.89 3.18
N VAL A 200 7.02 -8.76 3.72
CA VAL A 200 6.92 -8.44 5.16
C VAL A 200 5.93 -7.32 5.46
N GLY A 201 5.64 -6.45 4.48
CA GLY A 201 4.69 -5.36 4.66
C GLY A 201 4.03 -4.93 3.36
N LEU A 202 2.95 -4.16 3.50
CA LEU A 202 2.30 -3.42 2.43
C LEU A 202 2.21 -1.95 2.83
N VAL A 203 2.51 -1.04 1.93
CA VAL A 203 2.29 0.40 2.17
C VAL A 203 0.84 0.62 2.57
N SER A 204 0.61 1.28 3.71
CA SER A 204 -0.71 1.57 4.23
C SER A 204 -0.93 3.07 4.42
N TRP A 205 -0.26 3.72 5.35
CA TRP A 205 -0.47 5.14 5.67
C TRP A 205 0.78 5.80 6.28
N GLY A 206 0.68 7.08 6.66
CA GLY A 206 1.72 7.79 7.40
C GLY A 206 1.49 9.29 7.45
N TYR A 207 2.04 9.97 8.46
CA TYR A 207 1.96 11.43 8.63
C TYR A 207 3.04 12.20 7.88
N GLY A 208 3.85 11.53 7.12
CA GLY A 208 4.96 12.14 6.41
C GLY A 208 5.51 11.21 5.35
N CYS A 209 6.70 11.52 4.89
CA CYS A 209 7.29 10.87 3.73
C CYS A 209 8.29 9.77 4.10
N GLY A 210 8.07 9.05 5.19
CA GLY A 210 9.01 8.02 5.66
C GLY A 210 10.33 8.60 6.17
N ASN A 211 10.34 9.89 6.54
CA ASN A 211 11.53 10.54 7.08
C ASN A 211 11.75 10.15 8.56
N LYS A 212 12.89 10.56 9.12
CA LYS A 212 13.35 10.15 10.44
C LYS A 212 12.35 10.43 11.58
N GLY A 213 11.47 11.42 11.45
CA GLY A 213 10.46 11.74 12.48
C GLY A 213 9.10 11.10 12.21
N ASN A 214 8.83 10.74 10.96
CA ASN A 214 7.55 10.20 10.50
C ASN A 214 7.80 8.99 9.59
N PRO A 215 8.14 7.82 10.14
CA PRO A 215 8.30 6.61 9.35
C PRO A 215 7.01 6.28 8.60
N ALA A 216 7.12 5.64 7.44
CA ALA A 216 5.96 5.11 6.74
C ALA A 216 5.37 3.94 7.54
N VAL A 217 4.03 3.84 7.58
CA VAL A 217 3.34 2.73 8.24
C VAL A 217 2.90 1.72 7.20
N PHE A 218 3.20 0.46 7.49
CA PHE A 218 2.91 -0.69 6.65
C PHE A 218 1.98 -1.65 7.39
N THR A 219 1.13 -2.34 6.65
CA THR A 219 0.46 -3.53 7.17
C THR A 219 1.52 -4.57 7.51
N ASP A 220 1.50 -5.10 8.72
CA ASP A 220 2.38 -6.19 9.19
C ASP A 220 1.90 -7.53 8.63
N ILE A 221 2.51 -7.98 7.55
CA ILE A 221 2.12 -9.21 6.85
C ILE A 221 2.32 -10.48 7.68
N PRO A 222 3.41 -10.67 8.43
CA PRO A 222 3.54 -11.80 9.35
C PRO A 222 2.38 -11.97 10.32
N SER A 223 1.88 -10.88 10.91
CA SER A 223 0.75 -10.92 11.85
C SER A 223 -0.54 -11.43 11.19
N LEU A 224 -0.67 -11.24 9.88
CA LEU A 224 -1.85 -11.59 9.07
C LEU A 224 -1.63 -12.82 8.17
N ALA A 225 -0.47 -13.49 8.26
CA ALA A 225 -0.10 -14.60 7.38
C ALA A 225 -1.11 -15.77 7.40
N SER A 226 -1.68 -16.07 8.57
CA SER A 226 -2.71 -17.11 8.71
C SER A 226 -3.99 -16.75 7.96
N TRP A 227 -4.44 -15.50 8.06
CA TRP A 227 -5.60 -15.00 7.32
C TRP A 227 -5.33 -15.02 5.81
N ILE A 228 -4.17 -14.56 5.35
CA ILE A 228 -3.77 -14.57 3.94
C ILE A 228 -3.81 -16.00 3.39
N SER A 229 -3.20 -16.95 4.12
CA SER A 229 -3.13 -18.34 3.69
C SER A 229 -4.50 -19.02 3.62
N SER A 230 -5.39 -18.78 4.60
CA SER A 230 -6.73 -19.36 4.63
C SER A 230 -7.64 -18.75 3.55
N SER A 231 -7.61 -17.42 3.41
CA SER A 231 -8.42 -16.70 2.43
C SER A 231 -8.00 -16.97 0.99
N ALA A 232 -6.70 -17.13 0.72
CA ALA A 232 -6.22 -17.49 -0.62
C ALA A 232 -6.71 -18.86 -1.10
N LYS A 233 -6.99 -19.79 -0.18
CA LYS A 233 -7.53 -21.14 -0.50
C LYS A 233 -9.02 -21.12 -0.76
N SER A 234 -9.76 -20.19 -0.17
CA SER A 234 -11.22 -20.07 -0.26
C SER A 234 -11.66 -19.09 -1.35
N LEU A 235 -10.78 -18.25 -1.85
CA LEU A 235 -11.02 -17.26 -2.89
C LEU A 235 -10.99 -17.90 -4.29
#